data_ef8eb389b344c94d8370db860cd636f0
#
_entry.id   ef8eb389b344c94d8370db860cd636f0
#
_cell.length_a   1.000
_cell.length_b   1.000
_cell.length_c   1.000
_cell.angle_alpha   90.00
_cell.angle_beta   90.00
_cell.angle_gamma   90.00
#
_symmetry.space_group_name_H-M   'P 1'
#
loop_
_entity.id
_entity.type
_entity.pdbx_description
1 polymer ?
#
loop_
_entity_poly.entity_id
_entity_poly.type
_entity_poly.pdbx_seq_one_letter_code
_entity_poly.pdbx_strand_id
1 'polypeptide(L)'
;MCFGNKLNQKRPEHCITPFPTPNNFCGGFALNAVLVDLGSGTCPIEVYMRIQDYQNKEIIKKNPKSAASKYLQDNKSSGTLMSLPSGICAAFKDYVTDRTVTVCYNSIFKSDFSEDLMAEEISRITGERLGMKTQALDALYHEITWDYILVLVNNKHWIAVKHVKEDKFVCYDSDEGKDSDGSTMGEAIKNLRKEYVISGLYICI
;
A
#
# COMPACT_ATOMS: atom_id res chain seq x y z
N MET A 1 21.05 3.29 2.69
CA MET A 1 20.08 4.23 3.28
C MET A 1 18.85 3.41 3.60
N CYS A 2 18.42 3.43 4.83
CA CYS A 2 17.20 2.75 5.26
C CYS A 2 16.01 3.70 5.08
N PHE A 3 14.78 3.18 5.06
CA PHE A 3 13.61 4.02 5.28
C PHE A 3 13.77 4.77 6.63
N GLY A 4 13.38 6.05 6.70
CA GLY A 4 13.50 6.87 7.90
C GLY A 4 12.94 6.22 9.18
N ASN A 5 12.41 6.97 10.13
CA ASN A 5 11.91 6.42 11.39
C ASN A 5 10.94 5.26 11.19
N LYS A 6 11.43 4.03 11.43
CA LYS A 6 10.68 2.80 11.20
C LYS A 6 9.83 2.48 12.41
N LEU A 7 8.56 2.30 12.17
CA LEU A 7 7.62 1.91 13.19
C LEU A 7 7.07 0.51 12.90
N ASN A 8 7.11 -0.35 13.89
CA ASN A 8 6.48 -1.65 13.82
C ASN A 8 4.97 -1.49 14.07
N GLN A 9 4.12 -2.00 13.19
CA GLN A 9 2.67 -1.90 13.37
C GLN A 9 2.17 -2.61 14.63
N LYS A 10 2.92 -3.61 15.13
CA LYS A 10 2.61 -4.30 16.39
C LYS A 10 3.06 -3.53 17.64
N ARG A 11 3.98 -2.55 17.48
CA ARG A 11 4.51 -1.71 18.57
C ARG A 11 4.77 -0.28 18.08
N PRO A 12 3.75 0.52 17.86
CA PRO A 12 3.92 1.92 17.48
C PRO A 12 4.42 2.73 18.68
N GLU A 13 5.75 2.95 18.78
CA GLU A 13 6.40 3.60 19.95
C GLU A 13 6.08 5.10 20.07
N HIS A 14 5.57 5.74 19.02
CA HIS A 14 5.37 7.19 18.99
C HIS A 14 3.91 7.66 18.90
N CYS A 15 2.94 6.74 18.96
CA CYS A 15 1.54 7.13 19.01
C CYS A 15 1.01 7.03 20.45
N ILE A 16 0.62 8.17 21.00
CA ILE A 16 0.24 8.38 22.41
C ILE A 16 -1.07 7.68 22.82
N THR A 17 -1.78 7.06 21.89
CA THR A 17 -3.05 6.37 22.19
C THR A 17 -2.86 4.86 22.27
N PRO A 18 -3.43 4.19 23.30
CA PRO A 18 -3.46 2.73 23.35
C PRO A 18 -4.37 2.21 22.24
N PHE A 19 -3.75 1.76 21.14
CA PHE A 19 -4.51 1.06 20.09
C PHE A 19 -4.59 -0.44 20.42
N PRO A 20 -5.74 -1.08 20.18
CA PRO A 20 -5.81 -2.52 20.14
C PRO A 20 -4.83 -3.02 19.07
N THR A 21 -4.23 -4.20 19.28
CA THR A 21 -3.29 -4.84 18.34
C THR A 21 -3.76 -4.64 16.90
N PRO A 22 -3.07 -3.85 16.09
CA PRO A 22 -3.59 -3.41 14.80
C PRO A 22 -3.42 -4.50 13.76
N ASN A 23 -4.48 -5.21 13.49
CA ASN A 23 -4.62 -5.98 12.27
C ASN A 23 -5.04 -5.02 11.15
N ASN A 24 -4.55 -5.18 9.93
CA ASN A 24 -4.89 -4.41 8.73
C ASN A 24 -4.30 -2.99 8.61
N PHE A 25 -3.37 -2.57 9.44
CA PHE A 25 -2.73 -1.25 9.36
C PHE A 25 -1.58 -1.19 8.33
N CYS A 26 -1.20 -2.31 7.73
CA CYS A 26 -0.03 -2.42 6.85
C CYS A 26 0.01 -1.35 5.73
N GLY A 27 -1.13 -1.04 5.10
CA GLY A 27 -1.20 0.01 4.08
C GLY A 27 -0.83 1.40 4.60
N GLY A 28 -1.29 1.73 5.81
CA GLY A 28 -0.94 2.99 6.48
C GLY A 28 0.54 3.06 6.85
N PHE A 29 1.10 1.96 7.36
CA PHE A 29 2.52 1.89 7.72
C PHE A 29 3.42 1.90 6.49
N ALA A 30 3.09 1.16 5.43
CA ALA A 30 3.84 1.14 4.19
C ALA A 30 3.85 2.53 3.52
N LEU A 31 2.68 3.18 3.45
CA LEU A 31 2.60 4.54 2.93
C LEU A 31 3.35 5.55 3.80
N ASN A 32 3.23 5.44 5.13
CA ASN A 32 3.95 6.33 6.04
C ASN A 32 5.47 6.21 5.89
N ALA A 33 6.01 5.02 5.65
CA ALA A 33 7.44 4.84 5.40
C ALA A 33 7.92 5.67 4.19
N VAL A 34 7.12 5.68 3.12
CA VAL A 34 7.39 6.52 1.94
C VAL A 34 7.26 8.01 2.28
N LEU A 35 6.18 8.41 2.96
CA LEU A 35 5.94 9.82 3.30
C LEU A 35 7.04 10.40 4.20
N VAL A 36 7.50 9.65 5.18
CA VAL A 36 8.61 10.06 6.06
C VAL A 36 9.92 10.21 5.28
N ASP A 37 10.20 9.30 4.36
CA ASP A 37 11.39 9.38 3.50
C ASP A 37 11.32 10.56 2.51
N LEU A 38 10.11 10.98 2.14
CA LEU A 38 9.83 12.20 1.37
C LEU A 38 9.86 13.49 2.22
N GLY A 39 10.14 13.39 3.52
CA GLY A 39 10.25 14.54 4.42
C GLY A 39 8.95 14.95 5.13
N SER A 40 7.88 14.16 5.01
CA SER A 40 6.64 14.39 5.75
C SER A 40 6.76 13.91 7.19
N GLY A 41 6.39 14.74 8.15
CA GLY A 41 6.37 14.40 9.58
C GLY A 41 5.10 13.63 10.00
N THR A 42 4.69 12.62 9.22
CA THR A 42 3.44 11.89 9.43
C THR A 42 3.59 10.74 10.43
N CYS A 43 2.47 10.36 11.05
CA CYS A 43 2.34 9.18 11.91
C CYS A 43 1.59 8.06 11.14
N PRO A 44 2.04 6.79 11.20
CA PRO A 44 1.41 5.69 10.46
C PRO A 44 -0.08 5.53 10.73
N ILE A 45 -0.50 5.77 11.97
CA ILE A 45 -1.91 5.64 12.37
C ILE A 45 -2.74 6.78 11.78
N GLU A 46 -2.21 7.99 11.74
CA GLU A 46 -2.87 9.11 11.08
C GLU A 46 -3.05 8.84 9.58
N VAL A 47 -2.02 8.35 8.92
CA VAL A 47 -2.08 7.93 7.50
C VAL A 47 -3.14 6.84 7.31
N TYR A 48 -3.15 5.82 8.17
CA TYR A 48 -4.17 4.77 8.12
C TYR A 48 -5.59 5.32 8.34
N MET A 49 -5.79 6.24 9.27
CA MET A 49 -7.11 6.86 9.50
C MET A 49 -7.60 7.64 8.27
N ARG A 50 -6.72 8.27 7.52
CA ARG A 50 -7.04 8.91 6.23
C ARG A 50 -7.52 7.89 5.20
N ILE A 51 -6.82 6.77 5.07
CA ILE A 51 -7.24 5.64 4.21
C ILE A 51 -8.65 5.18 4.60
N GLN A 52 -8.88 4.95 5.90
CA GLN A 52 -10.17 4.48 6.41
C GLN A 52 -11.30 5.49 6.19
N ASP A 53 -11.03 6.78 6.39
CA ASP A 53 -12.01 7.84 6.17
C ASP A 53 -12.45 7.89 4.71
N TYR A 54 -11.52 7.82 3.78
CA TYR A 54 -11.83 7.73 2.36
C TYR A 54 -12.68 6.48 2.06
N GLN A 55 -12.25 5.31 2.50
CA GLN A 55 -12.94 4.04 2.23
C GLN A 55 -14.37 4.04 2.81
N ASN A 56 -14.54 4.53 4.02
CA ASN A 56 -15.85 4.64 4.63
C ASN A 56 -16.77 5.60 3.89
N LYS A 57 -16.28 6.78 3.50
CA LYS A 57 -17.07 7.81 2.83
C LYS A 57 -17.35 7.49 1.36
N GLU A 58 -16.34 7.08 0.62
CA GLU A 58 -16.40 7.00 -0.83
C GLU A 58 -16.73 5.60 -1.35
N ILE A 59 -16.52 4.56 -0.53
CA ILE A 59 -16.79 3.18 -0.92
C ILE A 59 -18.02 2.66 -0.17
N ILE A 60 -17.90 2.51 1.14
CA ILE A 60 -18.94 1.81 1.93
C ILE A 60 -20.25 2.59 1.96
N LYS A 61 -20.21 3.90 2.25
CA LYS A 61 -21.43 4.71 2.33
C LYS A 61 -22.08 4.99 0.99
N LYS A 62 -21.27 5.24 -0.05
CA LYS A 62 -21.81 5.54 -1.39
C LYS A 62 -22.36 4.31 -2.13
N ASN A 63 -21.70 3.16 -1.98
CA ASN A 63 -22.14 1.94 -2.62
C ASN A 63 -21.93 0.71 -1.72
N PRO A 64 -22.79 0.49 -0.73
CA PRO A 64 -22.64 -0.60 0.25
C PRO A 64 -22.72 -2.00 -0.36
N LYS A 65 -23.24 -2.13 -1.59
CA LYS A 65 -23.36 -3.42 -2.29
C LYS A 65 -22.26 -3.65 -3.31
N SER A 66 -21.33 -2.72 -3.47
CA SER A 66 -20.20 -2.86 -4.42
C SER A 66 -19.25 -3.99 -4.02
N ALA A 67 -18.49 -4.52 -4.99
CA ALA A 67 -17.47 -5.53 -4.73
C ALA A 67 -16.43 -5.04 -3.72
N ALA A 68 -16.01 -3.77 -3.81
CA ALA A 68 -15.08 -3.16 -2.88
C ALA A 68 -15.66 -3.04 -1.46
N SER A 69 -16.94 -2.65 -1.33
CA SER A 69 -17.62 -2.57 -0.05
C SER A 69 -17.70 -3.94 0.63
N LYS A 70 -18.10 -4.96 -0.14
CA LYS A 70 -18.16 -6.34 0.33
C LYS A 70 -16.77 -6.83 0.76
N TYR A 71 -15.76 -6.65 -0.09
CA TYR A 71 -14.37 -7.05 0.24
C TYR A 71 -13.89 -6.42 1.55
N LEU A 72 -14.13 -5.11 1.74
CA LEU A 72 -13.74 -4.42 2.97
C LEU A 72 -14.46 -4.97 4.23
N GLN A 73 -15.73 -5.32 4.10
CA GLN A 73 -16.51 -5.87 5.23
C GLN A 73 -16.11 -7.31 5.56
N ASP A 74 -15.92 -8.15 4.53
CA ASP A 74 -15.56 -9.56 4.68
C ASP A 74 -14.13 -9.73 5.26
N ASN A 75 -13.23 -8.76 5.00
CA ASN A 75 -11.84 -8.75 5.49
C ASN A 75 -11.63 -7.83 6.70
N LYS A 76 -12.70 -7.39 7.35
CA LYS A 76 -12.60 -6.59 8.56
C LYS A 76 -12.07 -7.40 9.73
N SER A 77 -11.07 -6.88 10.42
CA SER A 77 -10.48 -7.50 11.61
C SER A 77 -10.41 -6.52 12.77
N SER A 78 -10.95 -6.90 13.93
CA SER A 78 -10.94 -6.07 15.16
C SER A 78 -11.43 -4.62 14.93
N GLY A 79 -12.43 -4.44 14.05
CA GLY A 79 -12.94 -3.12 13.70
C GLY A 79 -12.18 -2.36 12.63
N THR A 80 -11.03 -2.86 12.19
CA THR A 80 -10.19 -2.22 11.18
C THR A 80 -10.42 -2.84 9.79
N LEU A 81 -10.42 -2.00 8.75
CA LEU A 81 -10.57 -2.41 7.36
C LEU A 81 -9.19 -2.58 6.71
N MET A 82 -9.07 -3.47 5.74
CA MET A 82 -7.90 -3.51 4.86
C MET A 82 -7.76 -2.23 4.05
N SER A 83 -6.54 -1.94 3.59
CA SER A 83 -6.28 -0.78 2.75
C SER A 83 -6.40 -1.16 1.27
N LEU A 84 -7.37 -0.59 0.57
CA LEU A 84 -7.50 -0.70 -0.88
C LEU A 84 -6.58 0.32 -1.58
N PRO A 85 -6.16 0.06 -2.84
CA PRO A 85 -5.33 0.97 -3.61
C PRO A 85 -5.87 2.40 -3.69
N SER A 86 -7.16 2.57 -3.97
CA SER A 86 -7.80 3.90 -4.04
C SER A 86 -7.74 4.65 -2.71
N GLY A 87 -7.87 3.94 -1.59
CA GLY A 87 -7.73 4.52 -0.25
C GLY A 87 -6.30 5.00 0.03
N ILE A 88 -5.30 4.19 -0.33
CA ILE A 88 -3.88 4.55 -0.20
C ILE A 88 -3.55 5.76 -1.10
N CYS A 89 -4.00 5.74 -2.35
CA CYS A 89 -3.82 6.85 -3.29
C CYS A 89 -4.46 8.16 -2.79
N ALA A 90 -5.67 8.07 -2.21
CA ALA A 90 -6.34 9.23 -1.64
C ALA A 90 -5.55 9.82 -0.46
N ALA A 91 -5.09 8.97 0.45
CA ALA A 91 -4.27 9.41 1.57
C ALA A 91 -2.93 10.01 1.10
N PHE A 92 -2.27 9.40 0.11
CA PHE A 92 -1.04 9.97 -0.47
C PHE A 92 -1.26 11.38 -1.01
N LYS A 93 -2.34 11.58 -1.78
CA LYS A 93 -2.68 12.88 -2.39
C LYS A 93 -2.93 13.99 -1.35
N ASP A 94 -3.39 13.63 -0.15
CA ASP A 94 -3.58 14.59 0.94
C ASP A 94 -2.25 15.16 1.49
N TYR A 95 -1.15 14.43 1.33
CA TYR A 95 0.17 14.82 1.85
C TYR A 95 1.14 15.31 0.76
N VAL A 96 0.99 14.79 -0.48
CA VAL A 96 1.94 15.05 -1.57
C VAL A 96 1.16 15.40 -2.83
N THR A 97 1.31 16.63 -3.31
CA THR A 97 0.55 17.15 -4.45
C THR A 97 1.36 17.27 -5.74
N ASP A 98 2.68 17.19 -5.64
CA ASP A 98 3.63 17.43 -6.73
C ASP A 98 4.20 16.16 -7.37
N ARG A 99 3.78 14.98 -6.90
CA ARG A 99 4.21 13.69 -7.45
C ARG A 99 3.09 12.97 -8.19
N THR A 100 3.48 12.31 -9.27
CA THR A 100 2.59 11.43 -10.02
C THR A 100 2.56 10.04 -9.38
N VAL A 101 1.37 9.50 -9.21
CA VAL A 101 1.14 8.13 -8.77
C VAL A 101 0.55 7.34 -9.93
N THR A 102 1.08 6.14 -10.15
CA THR A 102 0.53 5.18 -11.10
C THR A 102 0.24 3.87 -10.38
N VAL A 103 -0.98 3.37 -10.50
CA VAL A 103 -1.32 2.05 -9.99
C VAL A 103 -1.12 1.02 -11.10
N CYS A 104 -0.17 0.11 -10.87
CA CYS A 104 0.19 -0.94 -11.80
C CYS A 104 -0.39 -2.28 -11.32
N TYR A 105 -0.92 -3.07 -12.24
CA TYR A 105 -1.48 -4.38 -11.93
C TYR A 105 -1.17 -5.39 -13.04
N ASN A 106 -0.95 -6.63 -12.65
CA ASN A 106 -0.67 -7.71 -13.59
C ASN A 106 -2.00 -8.36 -14.03
N SER A 107 -2.20 -8.55 -15.32
CA SER A 107 -3.40 -9.22 -15.89
C SER A 107 -3.50 -10.71 -15.52
N ILE A 108 -2.38 -11.35 -15.13
CA ILE A 108 -2.33 -12.74 -14.67
C ILE A 108 -2.52 -12.84 -13.14
N PHE A 109 -3.03 -11.82 -12.56
CA PHE A 109 -3.20 -11.67 -11.13
C PHE A 109 -4.09 -12.77 -10.54
N LYS A 110 -3.50 -13.68 -9.78
CA LYS A 110 -4.23 -14.64 -8.93
C LYS A 110 -4.36 -14.04 -7.53
N SER A 111 -5.27 -13.12 -7.36
CA SER A 111 -5.52 -12.51 -6.06
C SER A 111 -6.94 -12.78 -5.58
N ASP A 112 -7.16 -12.57 -4.29
CA ASP A 112 -8.50 -12.50 -3.71
C ASP A 112 -9.29 -11.25 -4.18
N PHE A 113 -8.65 -10.39 -4.98
CA PHE A 113 -9.28 -9.29 -5.68
C PHE A 113 -10.01 -9.83 -6.90
N SER A 114 -11.33 -9.92 -6.83
CA SER A 114 -12.16 -10.28 -7.97
C SER A 114 -11.99 -9.28 -9.13
N GLU A 115 -12.31 -9.71 -10.35
CA GLU A 115 -12.31 -8.81 -11.51
C GLU A 115 -13.19 -7.58 -11.28
N ASP A 116 -14.35 -7.75 -10.66
CA ASP A 116 -15.26 -6.66 -10.32
C ASP A 116 -14.62 -5.67 -9.32
N LEU A 117 -13.92 -6.17 -8.30
CA LEU A 117 -13.21 -5.33 -7.34
C LEU A 117 -12.11 -4.52 -8.03
N MET A 118 -11.32 -5.15 -8.91
CA MET A 118 -10.29 -4.46 -9.67
C MET A 118 -10.87 -3.42 -10.61
N ALA A 119 -11.95 -3.72 -11.32
CA ALA A 119 -12.62 -2.76 -12.20
C ALA A 119 -13.14 -1.54 -11.41
N GLU A 120 -13.73 -1.75 -10.23
CA GLU A 120 -14.15 -0.68 -9.36
C GLU A 120 -12.98 0.17 -8.84
N GLU A 121 -11.87 -0.45 -8.44
CA GLU A 121 -10.67 0.28 -7.99
C GLU A 121 -10.05 1.10 -9.12
N ILE A 122 -9.91 0.53 -10.32
CA ILE A 122 -9.43 1.26 -11.50
C ILE A 122 -10.32 2.48 -11.78
N SER A 123 -11.63 2.29 -11.76
CA SER A 123 -12.59 3.39 -11.98
C SER A 123 -12.46 4.50 -10.93
N ARG A 124 -12.24 4.15 -9.66
CA ARG A 124 -12.03 5.16 -8.59
C ARG A 124 -10.71 5.91 -8.75
N ILE A 125 -9.64 5.17 -9.06
CA ILE A 125 -8.28 5.72 -9.20
C ILE A 125 -8.21 6.67 -10.40
N THR A 126 -8.80 6.30 -11.53
CA THR A 126 -8.82 7.13 -12.75
C THR A 126 -9.90 8.22 -12.75
N GLY A 127 -10.90 8.08 -11.86
CA GLY A 127 -12.02 9.01 -11.75
C GLY A 127 -11.60 10.42 -11.32
N GLU A 128 -12.49 11.38 -11.52
CA GLU A 128 -12.27 12.82 -11.34
C GLU A 128 -11.63 13.20 -9.98
N ARG A 129 -12.02 12.50 -8.92
CA ARG A 129 -11.53 12.81 -7.57
C ARG A 129 -10.04 12.51 -7.39
N LEU A 130 -9.54 11.37 -7.90
CA LEU A 130 -8.14 10.99 -7.78
C LEU A 130 -7.35 11.38 -9.02
N GLY A 131 -7.88 11.12 -10.21
CA GLY A 131 -7.28 11.51 -11.48
C GLY A 131 -5.90 10.90 -11.73
N MET A 132 -5.65 9.73 -11.14
CA MET A 132 -4.37 9.03 -11.23
C MET A 132 -4.36 8.06 -12.40
N LYS A 133 -3.17 7.65 -12.81
CA LYS A 133 -2.99 6.69 -13.90
C LYS A 133 -3.08 5.26 -13.38
N THR A 134 -3.56 4.36 -14.24
CA THR A 134 -3.46 2.92 -14.04
C THR A 134 -2.77 2.28 -15.25
N GLN A 135 -2.04 1.20 -15.01
CA GLN A 135 -1.31 0.50 -16.05
C GLN A 135 -1.40 -1.01 -15.84
N ALA A 136 -1.92 -1.72 -16.84
CA ALA A 136 -1.82 -3.17 -16.88
C ALA A 136 -0.39 -3.60 -17.24
N LEU A 137 0.10 -4.65 -16.59
CA LEU A 137 1.43 -5.21 -16.80
C LEU A 137 1.31 -6.61 -17.36
N ASP A 138 2.01 -6.89 -18.46
CA ASP A 138 2.00 -8.21 -19.12
C ASP A 138 2.96 -9.20 -18.47
N ALA A 139 3.92 -8.73 -17.66
CA ALA A 139 4.92 -9.56 -17.00
C ALA A 139 5.28 -9.01 -15.61
N LEU A 140 5.95 -9.82 -14.79
CA LEU A 140 6.57 -9.37 -13.55
C LEU A 140 7.54 -8.22 -13.85
N TYR A 141 7.34 -7.14 -13.19
CA TYR A 141 8.04 -5.87 -13.39
C TYR A 141 9.54 -6.03 -13.11
N HIS A 142 10.37 -6.03 -14.14
CA HIS A 142 11.83 -6.10 -14.02
C HIS A 142 12.51 -4.73 -14.21
N GLU A 143 11.82 -3.77 -14.86
CA GLU A 143 12.36 -2.43 -15.12
C GLU A 143 11.51 -1.37 -14.41
N ILE A 144 11.81 -1.15 -13.14
CA ILE A 144 11.13 -0.15 -12.34
C ILE A 144 11.98 1.12 -12.31
N THR A 145 11.43 2.19 -12.85
CA THR A 145 12.03 3.54 -12.83
C THR A 145 11.49 4.43 -11.71
N TRP A 146 10.67 3.86 -10.81
CA TRP A 146 9.99 4.59 -9.75
C TRP A 146 10.84 4.65 -8.49
N ASP A 147 10.83 5.80 -7.80
CA ASP A 147 11.57 6.00 -6.56
C ASP A 147 11.03 5.12 -5.43
N TYR A 148 9.71 5.00 -5.36
CA TYR A 148 9.01 4.22 -4.33
C TYR A 148 7.90 3.37 -4.93
N ILE A 149 7.69 2.20 -4.33
CA ILE A 149 6.64 1.29 -4.72
C ILE A 149 6.01 0.70 -3.47
N LEU A 150 4.70 0.80 -3.35
CA LEU A 150 3.97 -0.03 -2.40
C LEU A 150 3.55 -1.30 -3.10
N VAL A 151 3.92 -2.44 -2.53
CA VAL A 151 3.69 -3.76 -3.12
C VAL A 151 2.71 -4.54 -2.25
N LEU A 152 1.66 -5.08 -2.86
CA LEU A 152 0.79 -6.04 -2.20
C LEU A 152 1.43 -7.43 -2.27
N VAL A 153 1.61 -8.06 -1.10
CA VAL A 153 2.12 -9.43 -0.97
C VAL A 153 1.08 -10.33 -0.31
N ASN A 154 1.05 -11.60 -0.70
CA ASN A 154 0.11 -12.60 -0.18
C ASN A 154 -1.36 -12.12 -0.24
N ASN A 155 -1.71 -11.26 -1.19
CA ASN A 155 -3.04 -10.65 -1.42
C ASN A 155 -3.63 -9.83 -0.26
N LYS A 156 -2.89 -9.57 0.79
CA LYS A 156 -3.44 -8.93 2.00
C LYS A 156 -2.47 -8.05 2.78
N HIS A 157 -1.19 -8.03 2.44
CA HIS A 157 -0.20 -7.27 3.19
C HIS A 157 0.55 -6.29 2.29
N TRP A 158 0.61 -5.02 2.69
CA TRP A 158 1.33 -3.97 1.99
C TRP A 158 2.73 -3.80 2.59
N ILE A 159 3.72 -3.78 1.72
CA ILE A 159 5.09 -3.44 2.05
C ILE A 159 5.55 -2.24 1.21
N ALA A 160 6.54 -1.49 1.71
CA ALA A 160 7.14 -0.40 0.97
C ALA A 160 8.48 -0.83 0.39
N VAL A 161 8.74 -0.44 -0.84
CA VAL A 161 10.01 -0.65 -1.54
C VAL A 161 10.54 0.70 -1.99
N LYS A 162 11.82 0.95 -1.76
CA LYS A 162 12.56 2.11 -2.26
C LYS A 162 13.60 1.64 -3.26
N HIS A 163 13.61 2.24 -4.45
CA HIS A 163 14.67 2.12 -5.43
C HIS A 163 15.76 3.14 -5.08
N VAL A 164 16.92 2.68 -4.67
CA VAL A 164 18.00 3.56 -4.19
C VAL A 164 18.94 3.95 -5.32
N LYS A 165 19.24 3.00 -6.21
CA LYS A 165 20.06 3.14 -7.41
C LYS A 165 19.88 1.89 -8.29
N GLU A 166 20.50 1.89 -9.49
CA GLU A 166 20.30 0.91 -10.56
C GLU A 166 20.19 -0.57 -10.10
N ASP A 167 21.00 -0.99 -9.14
CA ASP A 167 21.04 -2.36 -8.63
C ASP A 167 20.78 -2.42 -7.11
N LYS A 168 19.99 -1.50 -6.56
CA LYS A 168 19.71 -1.52 -5.13
C LYS A 168 18.29 -1.12 -4.79
N PHE A 169 17.57 -2.10 -4.24
CA PHE A 169 16.23 -1.94 -3.68
C PHE A 169 16.28 -2.17 -2.17
N VAL A 170 15.54 -1.38 -1.42
CA VAL A 170 15.33 -1.55 0.01
C VAL A 170 13.85 -1.73 0.29
N CYS A 171 13.50 -2.81 0.97
CA CYS A 171 12.13 -3.11 1.38
C CYS A 171 11.94 -2.82 2.86
N TYR A 172 10.75 -2.40 3.23
CA TYR A 172 10.31 -2.22 4.60
C TYR A 172 9.02 -3.00 4.85
N ASP A 173 9.02 -3.81 5.90
CA ASP A 173 7.86 -4.54 6.40
C ASP A 173 7.48 -4.04 7.80
N SER A 174 6.27 -3.52 7.91
CA SER A 174 5.73 -3.05 9.17
C SER A 174 5.38 -4.16 10.17
N ASP A 175 5.14 -5.39 9.71
CA ASP A 175 4.79 -6.52 10.59
C ASP A 175 5.90 -6.86 11.57
N GLU A 176 7.15 -6.75 11.11
CA GLU A 176 8.32 -7.03 11.94
C GLU A 176 9.17 -5.78 12.22
N GLY A 177 8.83 -4.65 11.60
CA GLY A 177 9.63 -3.42 11.68
C GLY A 177 11.02 -3.59 11.08
N LYS A 178 11.17 -4.48 10.10
CA LYS A 178 12.44 -4.85 9.49
C LYS A 178 12.60 -4.27 8.09
N ASP A 179 13.86 -4.11 7.70
CA ASP A 179 14.26 -3.85 6.33
C ASP A 179 15.03 -5.03 5.76
N SER A 180 15.01 -5.10 4.45
CA SER A 180 15.95 -5.91 3.67
C SER A 180 16.40 -5.14 2.45
N ASP A 181 17.48 -5.57 1.81
CA ASP A 181 17.92 -5.09 0.52
C ASP A 181 18.15 -6.23 -0.48
N GLY A 182 18.25 -5.87 -1.75
CA GLY A 182 18.51 -6.77 -2.84
C GLY A 182 18.85 -6.01 -4.12
N SER A 183 19.42 -6.72 -5.09
CA SER A 183 19.73 -6.17 -6.42
C SER A 183 18.49 -6.01 -7.30
N THR A 184 17.41 -6.69 -6.95
CA THR A 184 16.09 -6.55 -7.57
C THR A 184 15.04 -6.39 -6.49
N MET A 185 13.88 -5.84 -6.86
CA MET A 185 12.73 -5.76 -5.94
C MET A 185 12.33 -7.15 -5.41
N GLY A 186 12.28 -8.15 -6.30
CA GLY A 186 11.92 -9.53 -5.91
C GLY A 186 12.91 -10.16 -4.94
N GLU A 187 14.21 -9.90 -5.10
CA GLU A 187 15.25 -10.35 -4.17
C GLU A 187 15.11 -9.66 -2.81
N ALA A 188 14.96 -8.34 -2.80
CA ALA A 188 14.77 -7.59 -1.56
C ALA A 188 13.55 -8.08 -0.78
N ILE A 189 12.42 -8.38 -1.46
CA ILE A 189 11.21 -8.94 -0.83
C ILE A 189 11.47 -10.35 -0.27
N LYS A 190 12.17 -11.22 -1.01
CA LYS A 190 12.52 -12.57 -0.54
C LYS A 190 13.50 -12.55 0.64
N ASN A 191 14.43 -11.59 0.66
CA ASN A 191 15.37 -11.42 1.78
C ASN A 191 14.65 -10.92 3.05
N LEU A 192 13.57 -10.16 2.87
CA LEU A 192 12.70 -9.75 3.97
C LEU A 192 11.96 -10.96 4.56
N ARG A 193 11.29 -11.73 3.69
CA ARG A 193 10.52 -12.91 4.07
C ARG A 193 10.36 -13.87 2.89
N LYS A 194 10.87 -15.10 3.04
CA LYS A 194 10.92 -16.09 1.96
C LYS A 194 9.53 -16.52 1.46
N GLU A 195 8.53 -16.52 2.34
CA GLU A 195 7.16 -16.90 2.03
C GLU A 195 6.33 -15.79 1.36
N TYR A 196 6.86 -14.58 1.20
CA TYR A 196 6.14 -13.53 0.51
C TYR A 196 6.03 -13.81 -0.99
N VAL A 197 4.79 -13.82 -1.45
CA VAL A 197 4.42 -13.91 -2.86
C VAL A 197 3.89 -12.56 -3.31
N ILE A 198 4.54 -11.98 -4.31
CA ILE A 198 4.10 -10.71 -4.90
C ILE A 198 2.75 -10.94 -5.59
N SER A 199 1.75 -10.19 -5.18
CA SER A 199 0.39 -10.34 -5.68
C SER A 199 0.15 -9.71 -7.06
N GLY A 200 1.10 -8.96 -7.60
CA GLY A 200 0.99 -8.29 -8.90
C GLY A 200 0.21 -6.96 -8.87
N LEU A 201 0.03 -6.36 -7.70
CA LEU A 201 -0.56 -5.05 -7.51
C LEU A 201 0.45 -4.11 -6.85
N TYR A 202 0.66 -2.94 -7.48
CA TYR A 202 1.70 -1.99 -7.12
C TYR A 202 1.15 -0.57 -7.15
N ILE A 203 1.58 0.26 -6.21
CA ILE A 203 1.37 1.72 -6.24
C ILE A 203 2.74 2.35 -6.41
N CYS A 204 3.00 2.88 -7.60
CA CYS A 204 4.28 3.45 -8.02
C CYS A 204 4.26 4.97 -7.83
N ILE A 205 5.27 5.51 -7.12
CA ILE A 205 5.39 6.93 -6.70
C ILE A 205 6.71 7.52 -7.16
#